data_c707314108cbb0e2133fcb4bac77964e
#
_entry.id   c707314108cbb0e2133fcb4bac77964e
#
_cell.length_a   1.000
_cell.length_b   1.000
_cell.length_c   1.000
_cell.angle_alpha   90.00
_cell.angle_beta   90.00
_cell.angle_gamma   90.00
#
_symmetry.space_group_name_H-M   'P 1'
#
loop_
_entity.id
_entity.type
_entity.pdbx_description
1 polymer ?
#
loop_
_entity_poly.entity_id
_entity_poly.type
_entity_poly.pdbx_seq_one_letter_code
_entity_poly.pdbx_strand_id
1 'polypeptide(L)'
;VEGKSEKWIEENRDKFDLQLSLVWLICAVLFFISHIIATIDVSVFTEEFIEYGFMLIFGVLIVCLGIMNFKGNISSIHWYNRRKVAKENEKQYGKYMGFGTIIVGSSLILNSILQMIFGLEIFYCIIVIGVVVGLGFILYSQIKYNKGIF
;
A
#
# COMPACT_ATOMS: atom_id res chain seq x y z
N VAL A 1 -26.88 16.12 11.74
CA VAL A 1 -25.90 15.02 11.66
C VAL A 1 -25.11 15.10 10.35
N GLU A 2 -25.75 15.45 9.24
CA GLU A 2 -25.11 15.60 7.91
C GLU A 2 -24.00 16.67 7.88
N GLY A 3 -24.25 17.86 8.41
CA GLY A 3 -23.29 18.95 8.37
C GLY A 3 -22.00 18.75 9.19
N LYS A 4 -22.00 17.81 10.17
CA LYS A 4 -20.78 17.45 10.93
C LYS A 4 -19.86 16.50 10.17
N SER A 5 -20.44 15.66 9.29
CA SER A 5 -19.65 14.74 8.46
C SER A 5 -18.94 15.47 7.32
N GLU A 6 -19.60 16.44 6.69
CA GLU A 6 -19.02 17.26 5.63
C GLU A 6 -17.86 18.13 6.14
N LYS A 7 -18.05 18.79 7.27
CA LYS A 7 -17.01 19.62 7.89
C LYS A 7 -15.77 18.81 8.31
N TRP A 8 -15.96 17.58 8.80
CA TRP A 8 -14.86 16.70 9.14
C TRP A 8 -14.14 16.19 7.91
N ILE A 9 -14.86 15.87 6.81
CA ILE A 9 -14.30 15.47 5.52
C ILE A 9 -13.46 16.61 4.94
N GLU A 10 -13.97 17.84 5.00
CA GLU A 10 -13.29 19.02 4.49
C GLU A 10 -12.02 19.34 5.29
N GLU A 11 -12.06 19.27 6.62
CA GLU A 11 -10.92 19.52 7.51
C GLU A 11 -9.82 18.44 7.40
N ASN A 12 -10.18 17.21 7.06
CA ASN A 12 -9.22 16.11 6.89
C ASN A 12 -8.83 15.87 5.43
N ARG A 13 -9.52 16.46 4.47
CA ARG A 13 -9.20 16.34 3.03
C ARG A 13 -7.82 16.88 2.73
N ASP A 14 -7.48 18.06 3.24
CA ASP A 14 -6.18 18.70 2.99
C ASP A 14 -5.02 17.89 3.58
N LYS A 15 -5.21 17.29 4.75
CA LYS A 15 -4.22 16.38 5.35
C LYS A 15 -4.07 15.08 4.55
N PHE A 16 -5.18 14.57 4.01
CA PHE A 16 -5.18 13.37 3.20
C PHE A 16 -4.52 13.62 1.84
N ASP A 17 -4.87 14.71 1.17
CA ASP A 17 -4.31 15.09 -0.12
C ASP A 17 -2.81 15.37 0.00
N LEU A 18 -2.38 15.96 1.12
CA LEU A 18 -0.96 16.13 1.43
C LEU A 18 -0.23 14.80 1.63
N GLN A 19 -0.82 13.85 2.36
CA GLN A 19 -0.22 12.53 2.59
C GLN A 19 -0.16 11.71 1.29
N LEU A 20 -1.21 11.76 0.48
CA LEU A 20 -1.24 11.10 -0.81
C LEU A 20 -0.22 11.72 -1.77
N SER A 21 -0.11 13.05 -1.78
CA SER A 21 0.89 13.79 -2.56
C SER A 21 2.30 13.44 -2.17
N LEU A 22 2.57 13.28 -0.86
CA LEU A 22 3.86 12.83 -0.34
C LEU A 22 4.20 11.40 -0.78
N VAL A 23 3.24 10.48 -0.77
CA VAL A 23 3.45 9.11 -1.25
C VAL A 23 3.77 9.12 -2.75
N TRP A 24 3.01 9.86 -3.56
CA TRP A 24 3.28 10.01 -4.99
C TRP A 24 4.63 10.68 -5.26
N LEU A 25 5.00 11.69 -4.49
CA LEU A 25 6.30 12.35 -4.58
C LEU A 25 7.43 11.39 -4.27
N ILE A 26 7.31 10.60 -3.20
CA ILE A 26 8.31 9.58 -2.83
C ILE A 26 8.43 8.54 -3.95
N CYS A 27 7.31 8.04 -4.47
CA CYS A 27 7.32 7.09 -5.59
C CYS A 27 7.99 7.69 -6.84
N ALA A 28 7.69 8.95 -7.18
CA ALA A 28 8.29 9.65 -8.30
C ALA A 28 9.81 9.85 -8.10
N VAL A 29 10.23 10.24 -6.90
CA VAL A 29 11.66 10.40 -6.56
C VAL A 29 12.39 9.06 -6.64
N LEU A 30 11.82 7.99 -6.10
CA LEU A 30 12.41 6.65 -6.18
C LEU A 30 12.51 6.16 -7.62
N PHE A 31 11.47 6.41 -8.43
CA PHE A 31 11.50 6.10 -9.87
C PHE A 31 12.60 6.89 -10.59
N PHE A 32 12.75 8.18 -10.28
CA PHE A 32 13.79 9.02 -10.87
C PHE A 32 15.20 8.59 -10.45
N ILE A 33 15.38 8.23 -9.17
CA ILE A 33 16.64 7.71 -8.64
C ILE A 33 16.99 6.38 -9.32
N SER A 34 16.02 5.47 -9.48
CA SER A 34 16.23 4.19 -10.17
C SER A 34 16.63 4.39 -11.63
N HIS A 35 16.05 5.40 -12.29
CA HIS A 35 16.41 5.75 -13.67
C HIS A 35 17.80 6.35 -13.78
N ILE A 36 18.20 7.22 -12.84
CA ILE A 36 19.57 7.76 -12.76
C ILE A 36 20.57 6.63 -12.53
N ILE A 37 20.31 5.73 -11.60
CA ILE A 37 21.19 4.59 -11.30
C ILE A 37 21.32 3.68 -12.54
N ALA A 38 20.24 3.46 -13.28
CA ALA A 38 20.26 2.67 -14.52
C ALA A 38 21.08 3.35 -15.66
N THR A 39 21.25 4.69 -15.63
CA THR A 39 22.05 5.43 -16.62
C THR A 39 23.52 5.57 -16.22
N ILE A 40 23.85 5.33 -14.96
CA ILE A 40 25.24 5.26 -14.49
C ILE A 40 25.73 3.83 -14.74
N ASP A 41 26.72 3.66 -15.59
CA ASP A 41 27.36 2.36 -15.87
C ASP A 41 28.09 1.84 -14.63
N VAL A 42 27.30 1.43 -13.63
CA VAL A 42 27.77 0.82 -12.39
C VAL A 42 27.85 -0.68 -12.64
N SER A 43 28.99 -1.13 -13.11
CA SER A 43 29.30 -2.54 -13.38
C SER A 43 29.15 -3.48 -12.16
N VAL A 44 28.68 -2.99 -11.02
CA VAL A 44 28.50 -3.72 -9.76
C VAL A 44 27.04 -4.09 -9.49
N PHE A 45 26.06 -3.39 -10.08
CA PHE A 45 24.64 -3.68 -9.88
C PHE A 45 24.04 -4.21 -11.17
N THR A 46 23.67 -5.48 -11.17
CA THR A 46 22.88 -6.05 -12.25
C THR A 46 21.52 -5.37 -12.32
N GLU A 47 20.90 -5.28 -13.51
CA GLU A 47 19.55 -4.72 -13.69
C GLU A 47 18.55 -5.38 -12.71
N GLU A 48 18.69 -6.68 -12.48
CA GLU A 48 17.90 -7.46 -11.54
C GLU A 48 18.01 -6.96 -10.09
N PHE A 49 19.20 -6.58 -9.63
CA PHE A 49 19.39 -6.07 -8.27
C PHE A 49 18.67 -4.72 -8.08
N ILE A 50 18.65 -3.87 -9.10
CA ILE A 50 17.95 -2.59 -9.07
C ILE A 50 16.43 -2.84 -9.05
N GLU A 51 15.93 -3.75 -9.88
CA GLU A 51 14.52 -4.11 -9.94
C GLU A 51 14.00 -4.65 -8.60
N TYR A 52 14.69 -5.63 -8.03
CA TYR A 52 14.29 -6.22 -6.75
C TYR A 52 14.48 -5.26 -5.57
N GLY A 53 15.50 -4.42 -5.61
CA GLY A 53 15.70 -3.35 -4.63
C GLY A 53 14.55 -2.35 -4.62
N PHE A 54 14.09 -1.92 -5.79
CA PHE A 54 12.93 -1.05 -5.93
C PHE A 54 11.66 -1.72 -5.40
N MET A 55 11.42 -2.98 -5.78
CA MET A 55 10.27 -3.76 -5.32
C MET A 55 10.27 -3.94 -3.79
N LEU A 56 11.44 -4.14 -3.18
CA LEU A 56 11.61 -4.24 -1.74
C LEU A 56 11.21 -2.94 -1.03
N ILE A 57 11.73 -1.79 -1.51
CA ILE A 57 11.40 -0.47 -0.94
C ILE A 57 9.90 -0.21 -1.07
N PHE A 58 9.31 -0.50 -2.22
CA PHE A 58 7.88 -0.33 -2.45
C PHE A 58 7.04 -1.23 -1.52
N GLY A 59 7.47 -2.48 -1.33
CA GLY A 59 6.85 -3.39 -0.37
C GLY A 59 6.87 -2.85 1.05
N VAL A 60 8.00 -2.27 1.50
CA VAL A 60 8.12 -1.64 2.83
C VAL A 60 7.13 -0.46 2.97
N LEU A 61 7.02 0.40 1.97
CA LEU A 61 6.06 1.52 1.99
C LEU A 61 4.62 1.02 2.12
N ILE A 62 4.25 -0.02 1.37
CA ILE A 62 2.92 -0.65 1.45
C ILE A 62 2.68 -1.24 2.84
N VAL A 63 3.66 -1.92 3.44
CA VAL A 63 3.53 -2.45 4.81
C VAL A 63 3.33 -1.31 5.81
N CYS A 64 4.08 -0.22 5.71
CA CYS A 64 3.92 0.94 6.58
C CYS A 64 2.50 1.52 6.51
N LEU A 65 1.96 1.70 5.30
CA LEU A 65 0.56 2.14 5.09
C LEU A 65 -0.43 1.14 5.69
N GLY A 66 -0.19 -0.15 5.50
CA GLY A 66 -1.00 -1.22 6.08
C GLY A 66 -1.02 -1.19 7.61
N ILE A 67 0.13 -0.96 8.25
CA ILE A 67 0.23 -0.83 9.71
C ILE A 67 -0.53 0.40 10.22
N MET A 68 -0.46 1.52 9.52
CA MET A 68 -1.23 2.72 9.86
C MET A 68 -2.74 2.43 9.85
N ASN A 69 -3.23 1.80 8.77
CA ASN A 69 -4.63 1.40 8.65
C ASN A 69 -5.02 0.39 9.73
N PHE A 70 -4.19 -0.63 9.98
CA PHE A 70 -4.43 -1.65 10.99
C PHE A 70 -4.58 -1.06 12.40
N LYS A 71 -3.84 0.00 12.72
CA LYS A 71 -3.96 0.75 13.98
C LYS A 71 -5.22 1.63 14.06
N GLY A 72 -6.04 1.63 12.99
CA GLY A 72 -7.29 2.38 12.93
C GLY A 72 -7.16 3.78 12.31
N ASN A 73 -5.99 4.14 11.83
CA ASN A 73 -5.84 5.38 11.05
C ASN A 73 -6.18 5.11 9.59
N ILE A 74 -7.45 5.31 9.24
CA ILE A 74 -7.97 5.11 7.89
C ILE A 74 -7.83 6.34 6.98
N SER A 75 -7.07 7.35 7.41
CA SER A 75 -6.89 8.59 6.63
C SER A 75 -6.19 8.35 5.28
N SER A 76 -5.33 7.32 5.19
CA SER A 76 -4.67 6.91 3.96
C SER A 76 -5.60 6.23 2.94
N ILE A 77 -6.78 5.78 3.38
CA ILE A 77 -7.79 5.19 2.50
C ILE A 77 -8.58 6.31 1.86
N HIS A 78 -8.67 6.29 0.52
CA HIS A 78 -9.40 7.31 -0.23
C HIS A 78 -10.81 7.52 0.36
N TRP A 79 -11.25 8.77 0.53
CA TRP A 79 -12.52 9.10 1.19
C TRP A 79 -13.72 8.37 0.58
N TYR A 80 -13.72 8.18 -0.72
CA TYR A 80 -14.77 7.46 -1.44
C TYR A 80 -14.95 6.03 -0.94
N ASN A 81 -13.84 5.35 -0.67
CA ASN A 81 -13.84 3.95 -0.19
C ASN A 81 -14.18 3.80 1.29
N ARG A 82 -14.33 4.90 2.03
CA ARG A 82 -14.66 4.88 3.46
C ARG A 82 -15.88 5.73 3.83
N ARG A 83 -16.52 6.38 2.85
CA ARG A 83 -17.61 7.33 3.08
C ARG A 83 -18.84 6.74 3.76
N LYS A 84 -19.10 5.46 3.56
CA LYS A 84 -20.25 4.75 4.15
C LYS A 84 -19.89 4.00 5.44
N VAL A 85 -18.62 4.04 5.87
CA VAL A 85 -18.17 3.39 7.10
C VAL A 85 -18.64 4.20 8.29
N ALA A 86 -19.45 3.59 9.17
CA ALA A 86 -19.87 4.21 10.40
C ALA A 86 -18.69 4.41 11.35
N LYS A 87 -18.67 5.51 12.11
CA LYS A 87 -17.55 5.85 13.03
C LYS A 87 -17.21 4.74 14.01
N GLU A 88 -18.20 4.03 14.50
CA GLU A 88 -18.05 2.87 15.40
C GLU A 88 -17.31 1.70 14.75
N ASN A 89 -17.36 1.59 13.41
CA ASN A 89 -16.77 0.53 12.63
C ASN A 89 -15.41 0.92 11.99
N GLU A 90 -14.99 2.17 12.06
CA GLU A 90 -13.75 2.64 11.43
C GLU A 90 -12.52 1.83 11.85
N LYS A 91 -12.43 1.49 13.14
CA LYS A 91 -11.33 0.69 13.68
C LYS A 91 -11.31 -0.73 13.10
N GLN A 92 -12.48 -1.37 12.99
CA GLN A 92 -12.57 -2.73 12.44
C GLN A 92 -12.33 -2.72 10.92
N TYR A 93 -12.91 -1.74 10.23
CA TYR A 93 -12.67 -1.51 8.81
C TYR A 93 -11.17 -1.34 8.53
N GLY A 94 -10.51 -0.43 9.25
CA GLY A 94 -9.08 -0.18 9.12
C GLY A 94 -8.23 -1.41 9.42
N LYS A 95 -8.63 -2.22 10.40
CA LYS A 95 -7.94 -3.45 10.76
C LYS A 95 -7.89 -4.46 9.61
N TYR A 96 -9.01 -4.72 8.93
CA TYR A 96 -9.06 -5.66 7.80
C TYR A 96 -8.40 -5.08 6.55
N MET A 97 -8.63 -3.80 6.26
CA MET A 97 -7.94 -3.09 5.18
C MET A 97 -6.41 -3.13 5.37
N GLY A 98 -5.96 -2.77 6.57
CA GLY A 98 -4.55 -2.75 6.92
C GLY A 98 -3.92 -4.14 6.85
N PHE A 99 -4.61 -5.17 7.34
CA PHE A 99 -4.14 -6.54 7.28
C PHE A 99 -3.94 -7.03 5.84
N GLY A 100 -4.92 -6.78 4.96
CA GLY A 100 -4.79 -7.09 3.54
C GLY A 100 -3.62 -6.34 2.88
N THR A 101 -3.45 -5.06 3.19
CA THR A 101 -2.34 -4.24 2.68
C THR A 101 -0.98 -4.75 3.18
N ILE A 102 -0.87 -5.16 4.45
CA ILE A 102 0.35 -5.76 5.01
C ILE A 102 0.71 -7.05 4.28
N ILE A 103 -0.26 -7.92 4.01
CA ILE A 103 -0.02 -9.17 3.27
C ILE A 103 0.56 -8.89 1.88
N VAL A 104 -0.03 -7.94 1.14
CA VAL A 104 0.47 -7.55 -0.18
C VAL A 104 1.90 -7.01 -0.09
N GLY A 105 2.16 -6.06 0.80
CA GLY A 105 3.49 -5.48 0.96
C GLY A 105 4.54 -6.51 1.40
N SER A 106 4.17 -7.42 2.32
CA SER A 106 5.05 -8.49 2.79
C SER A 106 5.37 -9.50 1.70
N SER A 107 4.44 -9.79 0.80
CA SER A 107 4.71 -10.69 -0.35
C SER A 107 5.70 -10.08 -1.33
N LEU A 108 5.65 -8.77 -1.56
CA LEU A 108 6.64 -8.05 -2.37
C LEU A 108 8.03 -8.10 -1.75
N ILE A 109 8.13 -7.82 -0.45
CA ILE A 109 9.40 -7.87 0.29
C ILE A 109 10.00 -9.28 0.23
N LEU A 110 9.21 -10.29 0.55
CA LEU A 110 9.66 -11.68 0.57
C LEU A 110 10.12 -12.14 -0.82
N ASN A 111 9.34 -11.84 -1.85
CA ASN A 111 9.74 -12.14 -3.24
C ASN A 111 11.06 -11.47 -3.60
N SER A 112 11.20 -10.16 -3.30
CA SER A 112 12.42 -9.41 -3.62
C SER A 112 13.66 -10.02 -2.97
N ILE A 113 13.58 -10.38 -1.69
CA ILE A 113 14.69 -11.00 -0.96
C ILE A 113 15.04 -12.36 -1.57
N LEU A 114 14.04 -13.20 -1.85
CA LEU A 114 14.28 -14.52 -2.42
C LEU A 114 14.83 -14.46 -3.85
N GLN A 115 14.38 -13.51 -4.65
CA GLN A 115 14.91 -13.29 -6.00
C GLN A 115 16.37 -12.82 -5.94
N MET A 116 16.71 -11.88 -5.04
CA MET A 116 18.11 -11.44 -4.87
C MET A 116 19.05 -12.57 -4.44
N ILE A 117 18.55 -13.53 -3.66
CA ILE A 117 19.39 -14.64 -3.13
C ILE A 117 19.47 -15.79 -4.13
N PHE A 118 18.38 -16.17 -4.76
CA PHE A 118 18.26 -17.43 -5.51
C PHE A 118 18.06 -17.24 -7.01
N GLY A 119 17.55 -16.09 -7.46
CA GLY A 119 17.31 -15.81 -8.87
C GLY A 119 16.26 -16.73 -9.53
N LEU A 120 15.32 -17.32 -8.78
CA LEU A 120 14.38 -18.30 -9.28
C LEU A 120 13.00 -17.69 -9.56
N GLU A 121 12.55 -17.74 -10.80
CA GLU A 121 11.24 -17.18 -11.22
C GLU A 121 10.04 -17.75 -10.45
N ILE A 122 10.17 -18.95 -9.88
CA ILE A 122 9.09 -19.57 -9.11
C ILE A 122 8.63 -18.69 -7.93
N PHE A 123 9.48 -17.81 -7.40
CA PHE A 123 9.13 -16.94 -6.29
C PHE A 123 8.11 -15.87 -6.64
N TYR A 124 7.87 -15.57 -7.92
CA TYR A 124 6.77 -14.68 -8.32
C TYR A 124 5.39 -15.20 -7.89
N CYS A 125 5.23 -16.51 -7.68
CA CYS A 125 4.00 -17.07 -7.13
C CYS A 125 3.65 -16.50 -5.74
N ILE A 126 4.65 -16.07 -4.95
CA ILE A 126 4.46 -15.47 -3.64
C ILE A 126 3.68 -14.15 -3.77
N ILE A 127 4.02 -13.33 -4.77
CA ILE A 127 3.29 -12.09 -5.06
C ILE A 127 1.85 -12.41 -5.44
N VAL A 128 1.65 -13.35 -6.35
CA VAL A 128 0.30 -13.72 -6.81
C VAL A 128 -0.57 -14.17 -5.64
N ILE A 129 -0.05 -15.07 -4.80
CA ILE A 129 -0.76 -15.56 -3.61
C ILE A 129 -1.02 -14.39 -2.63
N GLY A 130 0.00 -13.58 -2.36
CA GLY A 130 -0.12 -12.44 -1.44
C GLY A 130 -1.15 -11.41 -1.91
N VAL A 131 -1.17 -11.10 -3.21
CA VAL A 131 -2.15 -10.18 -3.81
C VAL A 131 -3.56 -10.77 -3.71
N VAL A 132 -3.76 -12.03 -4.08
CA VAL A 132 -5.09 -12.68 -4.03
C VAL A 132 -5.62 -12.70 -2.59
N VAL A 133 -4.81 -13.12 -1.63
CA VAL A 133 -5.20 -13.17 -0.21
C VAL A 133 -5.42 -11.76 0.34
N GLY A 134 -4.50 -10.83 0.08
CA GLY A 134 -4.59 -9.45 0.56
C GLY A 134 -5.82 -8.73 0.00
N LEU A 135 -6.09 -8.85 -1.30
CA LEU A 135 -7.32 -8.32 -1.92
C LEU A 135 -8.58 -8.96 -1.31
N GLY A 136 -8.55 -10.23 -0.97
CA GLY A 136 -9.65 -10.90 -0.29
C GLY A 136 -10.03 -10.20 1.03
N PHE A 137 -9.05 -9.84 1.86
CA PHE A 137 -9.28 -9.07 3.10
C PHE A 137 -9.77 -7.64 2.84
N ILE A 138 -9.21 -6.97 1.84
CA ILE A 138 -9.60 -5.62 1.44
C ILE A 138 -11.06 -5.62 0.96
N LEU A 139 -11.44 -6.54 0.07
CA LEU A 139 -12.79 -6.68 -0.44
C LEU A 139 -13.79 -7.06 0.67
N TYR A 140 -13.41 -7.98 1.55
CA TYR A 140 -14.22 -8.32 2.72
C TYR A 140 -14.52 -7.08 3.57
N SER A 141 -13.50 -6.27 3.83
CA SER A 141 -13.65 -5.03 4.59
C SER A 141 -14.60 -4.04 3.90
N GLN A 142 -14.45 -3.87 2.59
CA GLN A 142 -15.31 -3.01 1.80
C GLN A 142 -16.77 -3.46 1.84
N ILE A 143 -17.03 -4.72 1.57
CA ILE A 143 -18.39 -5.27 1.52
C ILE A 143 -19.06 -5.17 2.90
N LYS A 144 -18.33 -5.56 3.96
CA LYS A 144 -18.90 -5.66 5.30
C LYS A 144 -19.14 -4.30 5.96
N TYR A 145 -18.20 -3.38 5.85
CA TYR A 145 -18.23 -2.13 6.61
C TYR A 145 -18.57 -0.90 5.79
N ASN A 146 -18.22 -0.87 4.50
CA ASN A 146 -18.55 0.23 3.59
C ASN A 146 -19.86 -0.02 2.80
N LYS A 147 -20.54 -1.14 3.04
CA LYS A 147 -21.81 -1.52 2.37
C LYS A 147 -21.71 -1.63 0.84
N GLY A 148 -20.55 -2.01 0.33
CA GLY A 148 -20.29 -2.24 -1.08
C GLY A 148 -18.91 -1.78 -1.55
N ILE A 149 -18.57 -2.15 -2.77
CA ILE A 149 -17.29 -1.80 -3.41
C ILE A 149 -17.34 -0.37 -3.96
N PHE A 150 -18.57 0.15 -4.21
CA PHE A 150 -18.83 1.49 -4.76
C PHE A 150 -19.83 2.27 -3.93
#